data_070fd2655e69071d9874741574de09fb
#
_entry.id   070fd2655e69071d9874741574de09fb
#
_cell.length_a   1.000
_cell.length_b   1.000
_cell.length_c   1.000
_cell.angle_alpha   90.00
_cell.angle_beta   90.00
_cell.angle_gamma   90.00
#
_symmetry.space_group_name_H-M   'P 1'
#
loop_
_entity.id
_entity.type
_entity.pdbx_description
1 polymer ?
#
loop_
_entity_poly.entity_id
_entity_poly.type
_entity_poly.pdbx_seq_one_letter_code
_entity_poly.pdbx_strand_id
1 'polypeptide(L)'
;MAVTKIKPVKSTLSKALDYIENPDKTDGKMLISSFGCSYETADIEFEYTLSQALQKGNNLAFHLIQSFEPGEVDYETAHKIGKQLADAVTKGQHEYVLTTHIDKGHVHNHIIFCAVNFVDHHKYNSNKRSYYGIRNMSDRLCRENGLSVVVPKKGNKGKSYAEYQAEKTGTSWKGKLKIAVDALIPQVSSFEELLTRLQAAGYEIKPGKYVSCRAPGQDRKSVV
;
A
#
# COMPACT_ATOMS: atom_id res chain seq x y z
N MET A 1 5.53 11.12 -6.60
CA MET A 1 6.10 9.97 -5.80
C MET A 1 5.28 8.72 -6.02
N ALA A 2 5.85 7.65 -6.54
CA ALA A 2 5.11 6.40 -6.69
C ALA A 2 5.10 5.57 -5.39
N VAL A 3 3.95 4.97 -5.08
CA VAL A 3 3.75 4.07 -3.94
C VAL A 3 3.19 2.75 -4.44
N THR A 4 3.74 1.63 -3.96
CA THR A 4 3.28 0.29 -4.32
C THR A 4 2.59 -0.42 -3.16
N LYS A 5 1.55 -1.20 -3.47
CA LYS A 5 0.82 -2.03 -2.53
C LYS A 5 0.43 -3.33 -3.21
N ILE A 6 0.71 -4.47 -2.59
CA ILE A 6 0.28 -5.79 -3.08
C ILE A 6 -0.61 -6.48 -2.05
N LYS A 7 -1.68 -7.11 -2.53
CA LYS A 7 -2.63 -7.87 -1.73
C LYS A 7 -2.99 -9.18 -2.42
N PRO A 8 -3.18 -10.28 -1.69
CA PRO A 8 -3.73 -11.51 -2.26
C PRO A 8 -5.23 -11.36 -2.54
N VAL A 9 -5.68 -11.90 -3.66
CA VAL A 9 -7.08 -12.15 -4.01
C VAL A 9 -7.36 -13.61 -3.67
N LYS A 10 -8.30 -13.87 -2.75
CA LYS A 10 -8.60 -15.22 -2.24
C LYS A 10 -9.99 -15.72 -2.60
N SER A 11 -10.84 -14.83 -3.04
CA SER A 11 -12.22 -15.10 -3.48
C SER A 11 -12.61 -14.05 -4.50
N THR A 12 -13.70 -14.29 -5.24
CA THR A 12 -14.29 -13.31 -6.14
C THR A 12 -13.29 -12.71 -7.16
N LEU A 13 -12.51 -13.60 -7.83
CA LEU A 13 -11.52 -13.19 -8.85
C LEU A 13 -12.17 -12.35 -9.96
N SER A 14 -13.31 -12.82 -10.52
CA SER A 14 -14.07 -12.10 -11.53
C SER A 14 -14.41 -10.67 -11.08
N LYS A 15 -14.97 -10.47 -9.87
CA LYS A 15 -15.27 -9.13 -9.36
C LYS A 15 -14.04 -8.24 -9.19
N ALA A 16 -12.87 -8.82 -8.92
CA ALA A 16 -11.64 -8.05 -8.82
C ALA A 16 -11.14 -7.58 -10.19
N LEU A 17 -11.30 -8.41 -11.23
CA LEU A 17 -11.01 -8.07 -12.62
C LEU A 17 -12.01 -7.03 -13.14
N ASP A 18 -13.32 -7.27 -12.99
CA ASP A 18 -14.39 -6.32 -13.36
C ASP A 18 -14.15 -4.93 -12.75
N TYR A 19 -13.72 -4.89 -11.49
CA TYR A 19 -13.44 -3.62 -10.81
C TYR A 19 -12.31 -2.82 -11.46
N ILE A 20 -11.23 -3.47 -11.88
CA ILE A 20 -10.10 -2.78 -12.50
C ILE A 20 -10.37 -2.45 -13.97
N GLU A 21 -11.24 -3.19 -14.64
CA GLU A 21 -11.58 -3.03 -16.06
C GLU A 21 -12.74 -2.04 -16.31
N ASN A 22 -13.22 -1.40 -15.25
CA ASN A 22 -14.34 -0.45 -15.36
C ASN A 22 -14.02 0.65 -16.40
N PRO A 23 -14.81 0.78 -17.48
CA PRO A 23 -14.57 1.73 -18.56
C PRO A 23 -14.56 3.19 -18.10
N ASP A 24 -15.35 3.54 -17.06
CA ASP A 24 -15.39 4.90 -16.52
C ASP A 24 -14.07 5.32 -15.84
N LYS A 25 -13.18 4.35 -15.57
CA LYS A 25 -11.90 4.57 -14.89
C LYS A 25 -10.70 4.41 -15.81
N THR A 26 -10.87 3.75 -16.96
CA THR A 26 -9.81 3.32 -17.87
C THR A 26 -9.88 4.00 -19.23
N ASP A 27 -10.49 5.19 -19.32
CA ASP A 27 -10.68 5.92 -20.58
C ASP A 27 -11.35 5.04 -21.66
N GLY A 28 -12.55 4.52 -21.34
CA GLY A 28 -13.29 3.66 -22.26
C GLY A 28 -12.59 2.34 -22.59
N LYS A 29 -11.79 1.81 -21.66
CA LYS A 29 -10.96 0.60 -21.79
C LYS A 29 -9.69 0.75 -22.68
N MET A 30 -9.32 1.96 -23.08
CA MET A 30 -8.08 2.18 -23.84
C MET A 30 -6.82 1.92 -23.01
N LEU A 31 -6.91 2.05 -21.68
CA LEU A 31 -5.79 1.86 -20.75
C LEU A 31 -5.84 0.47 -20.09
N ILE A 32 -6.11 -0.57 -20.88
CA ILE A 32 -6.06 -1.97 -20.46
C ILE A 32 -5.01 -2.71 -21.28
N SER A 33 -4.19 -3.52 -20.63
CA SER A 33 -3.26 -4.46 -21.24
C SER A 33 -3.31 -5.79 -20.52
N SER A 34 -3.09 -6.88 -21.23
CA SER A 34 -2.97 -8.22 -20.64
C SER A 34 -1.76 -8.95 -21.20
N PHE A 35 -1.32 -9.98 -20.49
CA PHE A 35 -0.24 -10.87 -20.92
C PHE A 35 -0.58 -12.30 -20.54
N GLY A 36 -0.39 -13.22 -21.46
CA GLY A 36 -0.67 -14.65 -21.30
C GLY A 36 -2.17 -15.00 -21.25
N CYS A 37 -3.07 -14.00 -21.29
CA CYS A 37 -4.53 -14.15 -21.29
C CYS A 37 -5.19 -13.02 -22.08
N SER A 38 -6.49 -13.18 -22.40
CA SER A 38 -7.34 -12.05 -22.78
C SER A 38 -7.91 -11.40 -21.53
N TYR A 39 -7.91 -10.05 -21.43
CA TYR A 39 -8.52 -9.38 -20.29
C TYR A 39 -10.02 -9.71 -20.14
N GLU A 40 -10.73 -9.98 -21.25
CA GLU A 40 -12.15 -10.30 -21.28
C GLU A 40 -12.50 -11.67 -20.67
N THR A 41 -11.53 -12.60 -20.66
CA THR A 41 -11.70 -13.99 -20.19
C THR A 41 -10.67 -14.38 -19.12
N ALA A 42 -9.97 -13.39 -18.56
CA ALA A 42 -8.85 -13.60 -17.64
C ALA A 42 -9.23 -14.39 -16.38
N ASP A 43 -10.45 -14.26 -15.88
CA ASP A 43 -10.94 -15.03 -14.75
C ASP A 43 -10.98 -16.55 -15.05
N ILE A 44 -11.47 -16.93 -16.24
CA ILE A 44 -11.53 -18.33 -16.69
C ILE A 44 -10.13 -18.88 -16.96
N GLU A 45 -9.28 -18.09 -17.61
CA GLU A 45 -7.91 -18.49 -17.94
C GLU A 45 -7.06 -18.66 -16.69
N PHE A 46 -7.19 -17.75 -15.70
CA PHE A 46 -6.54 -17.90 -14.40
C PHE A 46 -7.04 -19.14 -13.65
N GLU A 47 -8.36 -19.44 -13.68
CA GLU A 47 -8.91 -20.64 -13.05
C GLU A 47 -8.32 -21.91 -13.67
N TYR A 48 -8.13 -21.94 -15.00
CA TYR A 48 -7.48 -23.04 -15.68
C TYR A 48 -6.04 -23.23 -15.19
N THR A 49 -5.23 -22.17 -15.14
CA THR A 49 -3.85 -22.22 -14.64
C THR A 49 -3.80 -22.61 -13.15
N LEU A 50 -4.72 -22.07 -12.33
CA LEU A 50 -4.85 -22.41 -10.92
C LEU A 50 -5.15 -23.90 -10.69
N SER A 51 -5.91 -24.54 -11.59
CA SER A 51 -6.25 -25.96 -11.52
C SER A 51 -5.01 -26.87 -11.62
N GLN A 52 -3.93 -26.38 -12.23
CA GLN A 52 -2.67 -27.09 -12.43
C GLN A 52 -1.66 -26.88 -11.30
N ALA A 53 -2.02 -26.10 -10.28
CA ALA A 53 -1.10 -25.74 -9.19
C ALA A 53 -0.50 -26.95 -8.48
N LEU A 54 0.81 -27.04 -8.41
CA LEU A 54 1.55 -28.09 -7.69
C LEU A 54 1.46 -27.91 -6.16
N GLN A 55 1.17 -26.70 -5.68
CA GLN A 55 1.17 -26.35 -4.27
C GLN A 55 -0.23 -25.99 -3.78
N LYS A 56 -0.59 -26.44 -2.58
CA LYS A 56 -1.82 -26.02 -1.91
C LYS A 56 -1.75 -24.54 -1.51
N GLY A 57 -2.88 -23.87 -1.48
CA GLY A 57 -3.02 -22.48 -0.99
C GLY A 57 -4.25 -21.79 -1.56
N ASN A 58 -4.74 -20.77 -0.85
CA ASN A 58 -6.02 -20.12 -1.12
C ASN A 58 -5.91 -18.84 -1.95
N ASN A 59 -4.70 -18.45 -2.36
CA ASN A 59 -4.55 -17.28 -3.21
C ASN A 59 -4.87 -17.65 -4.65
N LEU A 60 -5.81 -16.93 -5.26
CA LEU A 60 -6.18 -17.06 -6.67
C LEU A 60 -5.32 -16.14 -7.53
N ALA A 61 -5.11 -14.93 -7.08
CA ALA A 61 -4.31 -13.91 -7.76
C ALA A 61 -3.66 -12.98 -6.75
N PHE A 62 -2.81 -12.09 -7.24
CA PHE A 62 -2.29 -10.95 -6.47
C PHE A 62 -2.67 -9.65 -7.18
N HIS A 63 -3.18 -8.72 -6.39
CA HIS A 63 -3.51 -7.37 -6.83
C HIS A 63 -2.39 -6.41 -6.39
N LEU A 64 -1.57 -6.00 -7.34
CA LEU A 64 -0.53 -4.99 -7.19
C LEU A 64 -1.07 -3.64 -7.65
N ILE A 65 -0.94 -2.63 -6.83
CA ILE A 65 -1.33 -1.24 -7.11
C ILE A 65 -0.05 -0.40 -7.10
N GLN A 66 0.11 0.45 -8.13
CA GLN A 66 1.15 1.47 -8.21
C GLN A 66 0.48 2.82 -8.38
N SER A 67 0.63 3.72 -7.41
CA SER A 67 -0.01 5.04 -7.43
C SER A 67 1.05 6.12 -7.55
N PHE A 68 0.79 7.13 -8.41
CA PHE A 68 1.68 8.25 -8.66
C PHE A 68 1.22 9.52 -7.93
N GLU A 69 2.09 10.48 -7.78
CA GLU A 69 1.74 11.81 -7.27
C GLU A 69 0.81 12.52 -8.26
N PRO A 70 -0.21 13.24 -7.81
CA PRO A 70 -1.08 14.01 -8.69
C PRO A 70 -0.30 14.97 -9.59
N GLY A 71 -0.58 14.92 -10.89
CA GLY A 71 0.04 15.80 -11.89
C GLY A 71 1.49 15.50 -12.25
N GLU A 72 2.08 14.43 -11.71
CA GLU A 72 3.49 14.07 -11.96
C GLU A 72 3.71 13.27 -13.25
N VAL A 73 2.71 12.53 -13.69
CA VAL A 73 2.79 11.64 -14.85
C VAL A 73 1.50 11.67 -15.65
N ASP A 74 1.61 11.61 -16.98
CA ASP A 74 0.47 11.34 -17.86
C ASP A 74 0.09 9.85 -17.82
N TYR A 75 -1.13 9.55 -18.25
CA TYR A 75 -1.69 8.21 -18.13
C TYR A 75 -1.03 7.20 -19.09
N GLU A 76 -0.53 7.63 -20.26
CA GLU A 76 0.17 6.76 -21.21
C GLU A 76 1.52 6.32 -20.66
N THR A 77 2.30 7.27 -20.13
CA THR A 77 3.58 6.99 -19.45
C THR A 77 3.36 6.13 -18.21
N ALA A 78 2.33 6.41 -17.40
CA ALA A 78 2.00 5.59 -16.24
C ALA A 78 1.64 4.14 -16.63
N HIS A 79 0.85 3.96 -17.71
CA HIS A 79 0.51 2.64 -18.24
C HIS A 79 1.75 1.87 -18.71
N LYS A 80 2.64 2.52 -19.45
CA LYS A 80 3.92 1.94 -19.88
C LYS A 80 4.78 1.51 -18.68
N ILE A 81 4.90 2.34 -17.66
CA ILE A 81 5.61 2.00 -16.42
C ILE A 81 4.95 0.81 -15.72
N GLY A 82 3.61 0.79 -15.67
CA GLY A 82 2.83 -0.32 -15.12
C GLY A 82 3.09 -1.64 -15.83
N LYS A 83 3.16 -1.63 -17.16
CA LYS A 83 3.49 -2.80 -17.97
C LYS A 83 4.90 -3.31 -17.66
N GLN A 84 5.90 -2.42 -17.65
CA GLN A 84 7.27 -2.78 -17.30
C GLN A 84 7.37 -3.36 -15.89
N LEU A 85 6.60 -2.82 -14.94
CA LEU A 85 6.54 -3.34 -13.57
C LEU A 85 5.89 -4.73 -13.53
N ALA A 86 4.79 -4.94 -14.25
CA ALA A 86 4.11 -6.24 -14.35
C ALA A 86 5.04 -7.31 -14.92
N ASP A 87 5.69 -7.02 -16.05
CA ASP A 87 6.65 -7.92 -16.70
C ASP A 87 7.82 -8.28 -15.78
N ALA A 88 8.36 -7.31 -15.05
CA ALA A 88 9.47 -7.52 -14.13
C ALA A 88 9.08 -8.35 -12.89
N VAL A 89 7.85 -8.17 -12.38
CA VAL A 89 7.34 -8.89 -11.20
C VAL A 89 6.95 -10.31 -11.55
N THR A 90 6.28 -10.50 -12.68
CA THR A 90 5.80 -11.81 -13.16
C THR A 90 6.89 -12.60 -13.91
N LYS A 91 7.95 -11.91 -14.34
CA LYS A 91 9.04 -12.47 -15.16
C LYS A 91 8.56 -13.13 -16.45
N GLY A 92 7.40 -12.70 -16.97
CA GLY A 92 6.76 -13.31 -18.13
C GLY A 92 6.26 -14.76 -17.91
N GLN A 93 5.98 -15.13 -16.67
CA GLN A 93 5.58 -16.50 -16.30
C GLN A 93 4.21 -16.60 -15.62
N HIS A 94 3.55 -15.47 -15.38
CA HIS A 94 2.19 -15.43 -14.85
C HIS A 94 1.33 -14.60 -15.79
N GLU A 95 0.11 -15.05 -16.04
CA GLU A 95 -0.91 -14.23 -16.69
C GLU A 95 -1.18 -13.00 -15.84
N TYR A 96 -1.41 -11.87 -16.49
CA TYR A 96 -1.85 -10.66 -15.78
C TYR A 96 -2.77 -9.79 -16.62
N VAL A 97 -3.59 -9.00 -15.94
CA VAL A 97 -4.32 -7.86 -16.48
C VAL A 97 -3.81 -6.60 -15.77
N LEU A 98 -3.44 -5.61 -16.57
CA LEU A 98 -3.03 -4.28 -16.14
C LEU A 98 -4.06 -3.26 -16.59
N THR A 99 -4.49 -2.39 -15.70
CA THR A 99 -5.31 -1.23 -16.02
C THR A 99 -4.73 0.03 -15.40
N THR A 100 -4.89 1.17 -16.07
CA THR A 100 -4.52 2.48 -15.52
C THR A 100 -5.78 3.29 -15.28
N HIS A 101 -6.01 3.66 -14.03
CA HIS A 101 -7.14 4.44 -13.58
C HIS A 101 -6.81 5.93 -13.50
N ILE A 102 -7.73 6.77 -13.94
CA ILE A 102 -7.60 8.23 -14.02
C ILE A 102 -8.70 8.99 -13.24
N ASP A 103 -9.59 8.25 -12.52
CA ASP A 103 -10.83 8.76 -11.92
C ASP A 103 -10.66 9.59 -10.64
N LYS A 104 -9.50 9.57 -9.98
CA LYS A 104 -9.32 10.12 -8.62
C LYS A 104 -8.37 11.30 -8.50
N GLY A 105 -8.18 12.06 -9.56
CA GLY A 105 -7.24 13.20 -9.56
C GLY A 105 -5.76 12.80 -9.43
N HIS A 106 -5.45 11.51 -9.43
CA HIS A 106 -4.12 10.95 -9.54
C HIS A 106 -4.15 9.66 -10.33
N VAL A 107 -3.11 9.42 -11.11
CA VAL A 107 -2.98 8.23 -11.94
C VAL A 107 -2.51 7.05 -11.10
N HIS A 108 -3.12 5.89 -11.30
CA HIS A 108 -2.68 4.67 -10.63
C HIS A 108 -2.91 3.43 -11.47
N ASN A 109 -1.93 2.53 -11.45
CA ASN A 109 -1.97 1.25 -12.12
C ASN A 109 -2.52 0.19 -11.18
N HIS A 110 -3.40 -0.66 -11.71
CA HIS A 110 -3.86 -1.89 -11.09
C HIS A 110 -3.34 -3.07 -11.92
N ILE A 111 -2.57 -3.95 -11.31
CA ILE A 111 -2.05 -5.17 -11.93
C ILE A 111 -2.62 -6.35 -11.15
N ILE A 112 -3.46 -7.17 -11.77
CA ILE A 112 -3.90 -8.44 -11.20
C ILE A 112 -3.21 -9.55 -11.97
N PHE A 113 -2.41 -10.37 -11.29
CA PHE A 113 -1.71 -11.49 -11.90
C PHE A 113 -2.06 -12.81 -11.21
N CYS A 114 -2.13 -13.89 -11.99
CA CYS A 114 -2.43 -15.23 -11.51
C CYS A 114 -1.43 -15.66 -10.43
N ALA A 115 -1.92 -16.28 -9.36
CA ALA A 115 -1.06 -16.74 -8.27
C ALA A 115 -0.17 -17.94 -8.67
N VAL A 116 -0.48 -18.61 -9.75
CA VAL A 116 0.25 -19.77 -10.28
C VAL A 116 0.99 -19.39 -11.56
N ASN A 117 2.20 -19.83 -11.69
CA ASN A 117 3.04 -19.71 -12.87
C ASN A 117 2.56 -20.71 -13.93
N PHE A 118 2.25 -20.26 -15.14
CA PHE A 118 1.76 -21.14 -16.21
C PHE A 118 2.86 -21.98 -16.88
N VAL A 119 4.14 -21.73 -16.54
CA VAL A 119 5.29 -22.49 -17.10
C VAL A 119 5.62 -23.71 -16.24
N ASP A 120 5.72 -23.53 -14.92
CA ASP A 120 6.16 -24.55 -13.97
C ASP A 120 5.11 -24.89 -12.90
N HIS A 121 3.93 -24.24 -12.94
CA HIS A 121 2.79 -24.44 -12.05
C HIS A 121 3.07 -24.23 -10.55
N HIS A 122 4.19 -23.52 -10.22
CA HIS A 122 4.49 -23.12 -8.87
C HIS A 122 3.75 -21.82 -8.51
N LYS A 123 3.44 -21.66 -7.22
CA LYS A 123 2.79 -20.44 -6.72
C LYS A 123 3.79 -19.31 -6.53
N TYR A 124 3.34 -18.09 -6.83
CA TYR A 124 4.08 -16.86 -6.54
C TYR A 124 4.39 -16.76 -5.04
N ASN A 125 5.67 -16.58 -4.71
CA ASN A 125 6.12 -16.48 -3.33
C ASN A 125 6.01 -15.03 -2.83
N SER A 126 4.86 -14.70 -2.23
CA SER A 126 4.62 -13.38 -1.64
C SER A 126 5.14 -13.33 -0.21
N ASN A 127 6.23 -12.63 -0.01
CA ASN A 127 6.87 -12.43 1.29
C ASN A 127 7.46 -11.01 1.41
N LYS A 128 8.07 -10.71 2.55
CA LYS A 128 8.69 -9.40 2.80
C LYS A 128 9.77 -9.04 1.76
N ARG A 129 10.55 -10.02 1.29
CA ARG A 129 11.61 -9.80 0.29
C ARG A 129 11.00 -9.44 -1.08
N SER A 130 9.96 -10.17 -1.53
CA SER A 130 9.26 -9.86 -2.78
C SER A 130 8.58 -8.49 -2.72
N TYR A 131 7.99 -8.13 -1.58
CA TYR A 131 7.41 -6.79 -1.37
C TYR A 131 8.44 -5.66 -1.57
N TYR A 132 9.60 -5.77 -0.93
CA TYR A 132 10.67 -4.78 -1.15
C TYR A 132 11.25 -4.82 -2.57
N GLY A 133 11.30 -6.01 -3.19
CA GLY A 133 11.69 -6.17 -4.59
C GLY A 133 10.78 -5.39 -5.54
N ILE A 134 9.46 -5.53 -5.38
CA ILE A 134 8.46 -4.77 -6.16
C ILE A 134 8.66 -3.26 -5.99
N ARG A 135 8.80 -2.80 -4.74
CA ARG A 135 9.02 -1.39 -4.45
C ARG A 135 10.28 -0.85 -5.12
N ASN A 136 11.41 -1.54 -4.97
CA ASN A 136 12.68 -1.13 -5.57
C ASN A 136 12.60 -1.10 -7.10
N MET A 137 11.86 -2.04 -7.71
CA MET A 137 11.62 -2.07 -9.14
C MET A 137 10.78 -0.87 -9.59
N SER A 138 9.67 -0.59 -8.89
CA SER A 138 8.84 0.59 -9.14
C SER A 138 9.64 1.89 -9.01
N ASP A 139 10.44 2.03 -7.95
CA ASP A 139 11.29 3.20 -7.71
C ASP A 139 12.34 3.38 -8.82
N ARG A 140 12.90 2.27 -9.33
CA ARG A 140 13.84 2.31 -10.46
C ARG A 140 13.16 2.82 -11.73
N LEU A 141 12.03 2.23 -12.09
CA LEU A 141 11.24 2.62 -13.28
C LEU A 141 10.80 4.08 -13.21
N CYS A 142 10.41 4.56 -12.03
CA CYS A 142 10.07 5.96 -11.83
C CYS A 142 11.27 6.88 -12.09
N ARG A 143 12.47 6.57 -11.55
CA ARG A 143 13.67 7.36 -11.80
C ARG A 143 14.08 7.38 -13.28
N GLU A 144 13.99 6.23 -13.97
CA GLU A 144 14.28 6.10 -15.40
C GLU A 144 13.35 6.97 -16.27
N ASN A 145 12.15 7.28 -15.77
CA ASN A 145 11.18 8.17 -16.43
C ASN A 145 11.12 9.59 -15.81
N GLY A 146 12.11 9.98 -15.00
CA GLY A 146 12.19 11.33 -14.41
C GLY A 146 11.19 11.60 -13.29
N LEU A 147 10.52 10.58 -12.75
CA LEU A 147 9.51 10.71 -11.71
C LEU A 147 10.14 10.63 -10.31
N SER A 148 9.48 11.26 -9.34
CA SER A 148 9.92 11.26 -7.95
C SER A 148 9.69 9.89 -7.27
N VAL A 149 10.53 9.58 -6.28
CA VAL A 149 10.43 8.36 -5.47
C VAL A 149 10.36 8.68 -3.98
N VAL A 150 9.76 7.78 -3.21
CA VAL A 150 9.70 7.91 -1.75
C VAL A 150 11.10 7.64 -1.16
N VAL A 151 11.75 8.65 -0.63
CA VAL A 151 12.98 8.49 0.13
C VAL A 151 12.62 8.24 1.60
N PRO A 152 12.90 7.04 2.14
CA PRO A 152 12.63 6.75 3.54
C PRO A 152 13.45 7.67 4.45
N LYS A 153 12.80 8.44 5.33
CA LYS A 153 13.50 9.18 6.37
C LYS A 153 14.02 8.19 7.42
N LYS A 154 15.32 8.21 7.73
CA LYS A 154 15.91 7.42 8.82
C LYS A 154 15.22 7.77 10.15
N GLY A 155 14.79 6.76 10.89
CA GLY A 155 14.21 6.94 12.23
C GLY A 155 12.68 7.06 12.30
N ASN A 156 11.96 7.27 11.21
CA ASN A 156 10.51 7.30 11.23
C ASN A 156 9.92 5.90 10.98
N LYS A 157 9.26 5.34 11.99
CA LYS A 157 8.32 4.22 11.78
C LYS A 157 7.11 4.78 11.04
N GLY A 158 6.76 4.17 9.91
CA GLY A 158 5.57 4.55 9.15
C GLY A 158 4.31 4.47 10.03
N LYS A 159 3.38 5.41 9.86
CA LYS A 159 2.08 5.40 10.53
C LYS A 159 1.18 4.33 9.88
N SER A 160 0.37 3.64 10.69
CA SER A 160 -0.70 2.80 10.15
C SER A 160 -1.76 3.68 9.47
N TYR A 161 -2.54 3.11 8.54
CA TYR A 161 -3.63 3.85 7.90
C TYR A 161 -4.65 4.37 8.93
N ALA A 162 -4.95 3.59 9.96
CA ALA A 162 -5.84 4.00 11.05
C ALA A 162 -5.28 5.21 11.83
N GLU A 163 -3.98 5.21 12.14
CA GLU A 163 -3.31 6.33 12.80
C GLU A 163 -3.30 7.59 11.91
N TYR A 164 -3.03 7.42 10.61
CA TYR A 164 -3.09 8.52 9.64
C TYR A 164 -4.49 9.14 9.57
N GLN A 165 -5.54 8.32 9.49
CA GLN A 165 -6.92 8.81 9.48
C GLN A 165 -7.30 9.50 10.81
N ALA A 166 -6.94 8.90 11.94
CA ALA A 166 -7.20 9.49 13.25
C ALA A 166 -6.50 10.85 13.42
N GLU A 167 -5.29 10.99 12.88
CA GLU A 167 -4.56 12.27 12.88
C GLU A 167 -5.25 13.31 11.99
N LYS A 168 -5.68 12.93 10.79
CA LYS A 168 -6.39 13.80 9.85
C LYS A 168 -7.75 14.30 10.40
N THR A 169 -8.44 13.46 11.16
CA THR A 169 -9.73 13.81 11.81
C THR A 169 -9.57 14.44 13.20
N GLY A 170 -8.32 14.62 13.70
CA GLY A 170 -8.07 15.18 15.03
C GLY A 170 -8.41 14.22 16.19
N THR A 171 -8.70 12.94 15.90
CA THR A 171 -9.07 11.93 16.90
C THR A 171 -7.88 11.12 17.41
N SER A 172 -6.68 11.30 16.83
CA SER A 172 -5.46 10.59 17.25
C SER A 172 -5.08 10.92 18.68
N TRP A 173 -5.04 9.91 19.56
CA TRP A 173 -4.58 10.04 20.93
C TRP A 173 -3.11 10.48 21.03
N LYS A 174 -2.26 10.01 20.13
CA LYS A 174 -0.86 10.44 20.02
C LYS A 174 -0.75 11.90 19.61
N GLY A 175 -1.60 12.32 18.64
CA GLY A 175 -1.67 13.71 18.21
C GLY A 175 -2.08 14.63 19.35
N LYS A 176 -3.11 14.27 20.11
CA LYS A 176 -3.57 15.03 21.29
C LYS A 176 -2.50 15.10 22.37
N LEU A 177 -1.83 13.99 22.67
CA LEU A 177 -0.73 13.96 23.64
C LEU A 177 0.44 14.83 23.19
N LYS A 178 0.79 14.79 21.90
CA LYS A 178 1.86 15.63 21.35
C LYS A 178 1.54 17.12 21.53
N ILE A 179 0.33 17.54 21.17
CA ILE A 179 -0.12 18.94 21.33
C ILE A 179 -0.04 19.35 22.82
N ALA A 180 -0.50 18.49 23.74
CA ALA A 180 -0.44 18.78 25.17
C ALA A 180 1.00 18.93 25.66
N VAL A 181 1.90 18.05 25.23
CA VAL A 181 3.34 18.10 25.57
C VAL A 181 3.98 19.36 24.99
N ASP A 182 3.77 19.64 23.71
CA ASP A 182 4.35 20.81 23.03
C ASP A 182 3.88 22.13 23.69
N ALA A 183 2.64 22.21 24.18
CA ALA A 183 2.11 23.35 24.90
C ALA A 183 2.72 23.54 26.30
N LEU A 184 3.13 22.46 26.95
CA LEU A 184 3.69 22.50 28.31
C LEU A 184 5.22 22.69 28.31
N ILE A 185 5.95 22.25 27.28
CA ILE A 185 7.42 22.36 27.21
C ILE A 185 7.93 23.79 27.53
N PRO A 186 7.37 24.88 26.96
CA PRO A 186 7.87 26.21 27.26
C PRO A 186 7.55 26.72 28.68
N GLN A 187 6.70 26.00 29.43
CA GLN A 187 6.21 26.38 30.75
C GLN A 187 6.84 25.60 31.92
N VAL A 188 7.70 24.63 31.61
CA VAL A 188 8.32 23.74 32.60
C VAL A 188 9.82 23.81 32.54
N SER A 189 10.47 23.66 33.71
CA SER A 189 11.93 23.69 33.84
C SER A 189 12.56 22.30 33.93
N SER A 190 11.77 21.25 34.16
CA SER A 190 12.24 19.88 34.27
C SER A 190 11.28 18.86 33.69
N PHE A 191 11.80 17.66 33.37
CA PHE A 191 10.99 16.56 32.89
C PHE A 191 9.96 16.07 33.92
N GLU A 192 10.33 16.10 35.20
CA GLU A 192 9.46 15.73 36.33
C GLU A 192 8.28 16.70 36.47
N GLU A 193 8.54 18.00 36.31
CA GLU A 193 7.49 19.02 36.30
C GLU A 193 6.54 18.82 35.11
N LEU A 194 7.05 18.46 33.91
CA LEU A 194 6.23 18.13 32.74
C LEU A 194 5.28 16.96 33.03
N LEU A 195 5.80 15.89 33.65
CA LEU A 195 4.98 14.73 34.02
C LEU A 195 3.90 15.09 35.03
N THR A 196 4.23 15.90 36.03
CA THR A 196 3.27 16.37 37.04
C THR A 196 2.15 17.21 36.42
N ARG A 197 2.48 18.10 35.48
CA ARG A 197 1.48 18.93 34.80
C ARG A 197 0.61 18.10 33.84
N LEU A 198 1.18 17.10 33.17
CA LEU A 198 0.40 16.16 32.38
C LEU A 198 -0.58 15.34 33.23
N GLN A 199 -0.16 14.93 34.46
CA GLN A 199 -1.05 14.26 35.42
C GLN A 199 -2.18 15.17 35.86
N ALA A 200 -1.88 16.43 36.16
CA ALA A 200 -2.88 17.43 36.51
C ALA A 200 -3.86 17.70 35.36
N ALA A 201 -3.43 17.57 34.12
CA ALA A 201 -4.28 17.62 32.92
C ALA A 201 -5.08 16.33 32.66
N GLY A 202 -5.08 15.36 33.58
CA GLY A 202 -5.86 14.15 33.51
C GLY A 202 -5.22 12.97 32.77
N TYR A 203 -3.93 13.06 32.43
CA TYR A 203 -3.21 11.94 31.81
C TYR A 203 -2.73 10.97 32.90
N GLU A 204 -3.00 9.69 32.72
CA GLU A 204 -2.35 8.66 33.53
C GLU A 204 -0.92 8.42 33.04
N ILE A 205 0.06 8.60 33.94
CA ILE A 205 1.46 8.41 33.63
C ILE A 205 2.00 7.23 34.44
N LYS A 206 2.62 6.29 33.74
CA LYS A 206 3.33 5.16 34.38
C LYS A 206 4.81 5.24 34.03
N PRO A 207 5.67 5.57 35.02
CA PRO A 207 7.11 5.57 34.83
C PRO A 207 7.63 4.13 34.63
N GLY A 208 8.70 3.98 33.84
CA GLY A 208 9.37 2.72 33.59
C GLY A 208 10.59 2.98 32.72
N LYS A 209 11.16 1.94 32.08
CA LYS A 209 12.23 2.10 31.05
C LYS A 209 11.83 3.12 29.97
N TYR A 210 10.53 3.16 29.65
CA TYR A 210 9.88 4.17 28.83
C TYR A 210 8.66 4.69 29.58
N VAL A 211 8.35 5.96 29.43
CA VAL A 211 7.16 6.55 30.04
C VAL A 211 5.93 6.15 29.23
N SER A 212 4.94 5.57 29.90
CA SER A 212 3.65 5.25 29.30
C SER A 212 2.61 6.28 29.71
N CYS A 213 1.92 6.87 28.73
CA CYS A 213 0.86 7.83 28.94
C CYS A 213 -0.48 7.25 28.45
N ARG A 214 -1.56 7.52 29.21
CA ARG A 214 -2.94 7.24 28.81
C ARG A 214 -3.76 8.52 28.94
N ALA A 215 -4.39 8.93 27.86
CA ALA A 215 -5.27 10.09 27.87
C ALA A 215 -6.63 9.76 28.49
N PRO A 216 -7.37 10.75 29.02
CA PRO A 216 -8.74 10.55 29.47
C PRO A 216 -9.61 9.94 28.37
N GLY A 217 -10.33 8.85 28.65
CA GLY A 217 -11.18 8.14 27.68
C GLY A 217 -10.44 7.21 26.70
N GLN A 218 -9.16 6.97 26.90
CA GLN A 218 -8.38 6.03 26.08
C GLN A 218 -8.34 4.63 26.72
N ASP A 219 -8.73 3.58 25.96
CA ASP A 219 -8.74 2.20 26.47
C ASP A 219 -7.32 1.61 26.64
N ARG A 220 -6.36 1.97 25.78
CA ARG A 220 -4.99 1.43 25.76
C ARG A 220 -3.96 2.52 25.97
N LYS A 221 -2.89 2.19 26.74
CA LYS A 221 -1.75 3.09 26.98
C LYS A 221 -0.92 3.29 25.72
N SER A 222 -0.46 4.51 25.50
CA SER A 222 0.55 4.83 24.49
C SER A 222 1.92 4.95 25.16
N VAL A 223 2.96 4.33 24.57
CA VAL A 223 4.35 4.45 25.04
C VAL A 223 4.99 5.64 24.32
N VAL A 224 5.57 6.52 25.08
CA VAL A 224 6.28 7.71 24.61
C VAL A 224 7.77 7.55 24.83
#